data_64607d189830445c3e71962eb2181f11
#
_entry.id   64607d189830445c3e71962eb2181f11
#
_cell.length_a   1.000
_cell.length_b   1.000
_cell.length_c   1.000
_cell.angle_alpha   90.00
_cell.angle_beta   90.00
_cell.angle_gamma   90.00
#
_symmetry.space_group_name_H-M   'P 1'
#
loop_
_entity.id
_entity.type
_entity.pdbx_description
1 polymer ?
#
loop_
_entity_poly.entity_id
_entity_poly.type
_entity_poly.pdbx_seq_one_letter_code
_entity_poly.pdbx_strand_id
1 'polypeptide(L)'
;MTPDTKPLIGVTGPVNGGLAAWLMTALAIRRAGGRACRLTAERPGDADQLDGIVIGGGTDVDPFHYGEEPLQADADRGRTSILDWTVGLLVSAMRAVFARHDRETQNFDPERDKLEQTLIRHALYAGKPLLGICRGAQLINVTLGGTLYQSIEHFYQEGTSNPRSILPRKTVALAPGSRLRTLLGSEHARVNALHEQSIRDLGDGLVVSAREENGVIQGIERQGSQLVLGVQWHPEYLPQYRPQQRLFQQLVHAAKAR
;
A
#
# COMPACT_ATOMS: atom_id res chain seq x y z
N MET A 1 -16.16 31.79 -11.03
CA MET A 1 -14.98 31.11 -10.43
C MET A 1 -15.50 30.28 -9.27
N THR A 2 -15.62 28.97 -9.49
CA THR A 2 -15.91 28.04 -8.37
C THR A 2 -14.77 28.16 -7.34
N PRO A 3 -15.05 28.20 -6.04
CA PRO A 3 -14.00 28.23 -5.03
C PRO A 3 -13.07 27.03 -5.26
N ASP A 4 -11.76 27.28 -5.26
CA ASP A 4 -10.71 26.23 -5.39
C ASP A 4 -10.76 25.33 -4.15
N THR A 5 -11.78 24.48 -4.08
CA THR A 5 -11.98 23.55 -2.96
C THR A 5 -10.99 22.41 -3.11
N LYS A 6 -10.09 22.29 -2.12
CA LYS A 6 -9.10 21.21 -2.06
C LYS A 6 -9.83 19.87 -2.04
N PRO A 7 -9.50 18.92 -2.93
CA PRO A 7 -10.17 17.62 -2.97
C PRO A 7 -10.02 16.86 -1.66
N LEU A 8 -11.09 16.16 -1.28
CA LEU A 8 -11.15 15.33 -0.07
C LEU A 8 -10.76 13.89 -0.40
N ILE A 9 -9.66 13.44 0.16
CA ILE A 9 -9.12 12.09 -0.03
C ILE A 9 -9.39 11.25 1.22
N GLY A 10 -10.16 10.17 1.06
CA GLY A 10 -10.33 9.17 2.11
C GLY A 10 -9.08 8.30 2.24
N VAL A 11 -8.62 8.09 3.47
CA VAL A 11 -7.47 7.23 3.76
C VAL A 11 -7.90 6.16 4.74
N THR A 12 -7.91 4.91 4.33
CA THR A 12 -8.32 3.80 5.18
C THR A 12 -7.20 3.35 6.12
N GLY A 13 -7.59 2.77 7.23
CA GLY A 13 -6.69 2.19 8.21
C GLY A 13 -7.41 1.38 9.28
N PRO A 14 -6.67 0.67 10.15
CA PRO A 14 -7.26 -0.10 11.23
C PRO A 14 -7.96 0.81 12.26
N VAL A 15 -8.91 0.27 13.00
CA VAL A 15 -9.56 0.97 14.12
C VAL A 15 -8.52 1.31 15.19
N ASN A 16 -7.73 0.31 15.57
CA ASN A 16 -6.67 0.45 16.55
C ASN A 16 -5.30 0.50 15.88
N GLY A 17 -4.45 1.43 16.27
CA GLY A 17 -3.12 1.60 15.67
C GLY A 17 -3.12 2.33 14.34
N GLY A 18 -2.05 2.14 13.54
CA GLY A 18 -1.90 2.72 12.19
C GLY A 18 -1.83 4.26 12.14
N LEU A 19 -1.78 4.96 13.29
CA LEU A 19 -1.81 6.43 13.34
C LEU A 19 -0.61 7.05 12.60
N ALA A 20 0.59 6.46 12.74
CA ALA A 20 1.79 6.97 12.08
C ALA A 20 1.66 6.88 10.55
N ALA A 21 1.22 5.75 10.00
CA ALA A 21 0.98 5.58 8.57
C ALA A 21 -0.06 6.59 8.06
N TRP A 22 -1.17 6.74 8.81
CA TRP A 22 -2.19 7.71 8.46
C TRP A 22 -1.66 9.15 8.47
N LEU A 23 -0.91 9.57 9.50
CA LEU A 23 -0.34 10.92 9.59
C LEU A 23 0.63 11.20 8.43
N MET A 24 1.50 10.24 8.08
CA MET A 24 2.44 10.39 6.97
C MET A 24 1.72 10.46 5.62
N THR A 25 0.71 9.62 5.40
CA THR A 25 -0.15 9.66 4.21
C THR A 25 -0.92 10.99 4.14
N ALA A 26 -1.53 11.42 5.24
CA ALA A 26 -2.27 12.70 5.30
C ALA A 26 -1.35 13.90 5.04
N LEU A 27 -0.11 13.87 5.54
CA LEU A 27 0.89 14.90 5.26
C LEU A 27 1.26 14.92 3.76
N ALA A 28 1.47 13.76 3.14
CA ALA A 28 1.77 13.66 1.71
C ALA A 28 0.61 14.22 0.84
N ILE A 29 -0.65 13.87 1.17
CA ILE A 29 -1.85 14.41 0.52
C ILE A 29 -1.94 15.92 0.70
N ARG A 30 -1.71 16.44 1.92
CA ARG A 30 -1.73 17.89 2.18
C ARG A 30 -0.67 18.64 1.40
N ARG A 31 0.55 18.10 1.31
CA ARG A 31 1.64 18.65 0.48
C ARG A 31 1.29 18.65 -1.02
N ALA A 32 0.51 17.68 -1.45
CA ALA A 32 -0.01 17.60 -2.81
C ALA A 32 -1.20 18.56 -3.08
N GLY A 33 -1.68 19.28 -2.05
CA GLY A 33 -2.77 20.24 -2.17
C GLY A 33 -4.18 19.68 -1.93
N GLY A 34 -4.28 18.45 -1.39
CA GLY A 34 -5.54 17.82 -0.98
C GLY A 34 -5.86 17.98 0.51
N ARG A 35 -7.03 17.50 0.90
CA ARG A 35 -7.47 17.28 2.29
C ARG A 35 -7.56 15.79 2.52
N ALA A 36 -7.13 15.30 3.68
CA ALA A 36 -7.23 13.88 4.04
C ALA A 36 -8.23 13.70 5.18
N CYS A 37 -9.07 12.65 5.10
CA CYS A 37 -9.88 12.15 6.19
C CYS A 37 -9.56 10.68 6.45
N ARG A 38 -9.54 10.28 7.74
CA ARG A 38 -9.30 8.91 8.14
C ARG A 38 -10.61 8.12 8.10
N LEU A 39 -10.55 6.95 7.47
CA LEU A 39 -11.65 5.99 7.39
C LEU A 39 -11.26 4.71 8.14
N THR A 40 -12.17 4.20 8.95
CA THR A 40 -12.01 2.93 9.68
C THR A 40 -13.34 2.18 9.66
N ALA A 41 -13.36 0.90 10.05
CA ALA A 41 -14.59 0.13 10.13
C ALA A 41 -15.64 0.80 11.03
N GLU A 42 -15.22 1.44 12.13
CA GLU A 42 -16.11 2.20 13.02
C GLU A 42 -16.52 3.59 12.47
N ARG A 43 -15.72 4.15 11.56
CA ARG A 43 -15.94 5.47 10.95
C ARG A 43 -15.72 5.37 9.43
N PRO A 44 -16.65 4.71 8.71
CA PRO A 44 -16.50 4.43 7.27
C PRO A 44 -16.54 5.68 6.42
N GLY A 45 -17.11 6.78 6.94
CA GLY A 45 -17.34 7.99 6.16
C GLY A 45 -18.44 7.80 5.11
N ASP A 46 -18.60 8.83 4.28
CA ASP A 46 -19.50 8.80 3.12
C ASP A 46 -18.66 8.76 1.84
N ALA A 47 -18.69 7.64 1.13
CA ALA A 47 -17.90 7.42 -0.07
C ALA A 47 -18.25 8.41 -1.19
N ASP A 48 -19.49 8.92 -1.25
CA ASP A 48 -19.91 9.87 -2.27
C ASP A 48 -19.25 11.24 -2.11
N GLN A 49 -18.94 11.64 -0.88
CA GLN A 49 -18.28 12.91 -0.57
C GLN A 49 -16.76 12.88 -0.83
N LEU A 50 -16.17 11.72 -1.09
CA LEU A 50 -14.74 11.61 -1.37
C LEU A 50 -14.46 11.91 -2.85
N ASP A 51 -13.41 12.67 -3.10
CA ASP A 51 -12.91 12.94 -4.45
C ASP A 51 -11.88 11.91 -4.93
N GLY A 52 -11.27 11.17 -3.97
CA GLY A 52 -10.31 10.09 -4.21
C GLY A 52 -10.08 9.25 -2.96
N ILE A 53 -9.45 8.09 -3.12
CA ILE A 53 -9.29 7.13 -2.03
C ILE A 53 -7.86 6.58 -1.99
N VAL A 54 -7.30 6.47 -0.79
CA VAL A 54 -6.10 5.68 -0.48
C VAL A 54 -6.52 4.49 0.36
N ILE A 55 -6.28 3.28 -0.14
CA ILE A 55 -6.36 2.05 0.65
C ILE A 55 -5.01 1.85 1.32
N GLY A 56 -4.98 1.97 2.64
CA GLY A 56 -3.75 1.99 3.42
C GLY A 56 -3.12 0.61 3.63
N GLY A 57 -1.86 0.61 4.04
CA GLY A 57 -1.14 -0.58 4.49
C GLY A 57 -1.65 -1.11 5.85
N GLY A 58 -1.11 -2.24 6.29
CA GLY A 58 -1.45 -2.84 7.58
C GLY A 58 -1.21 -4.34 7.63
N THR A 59 -2.07 -5.04 8.36
CA THR A 59 -2.12 -6.51 8.49
C THR A 59 -2.33 -7.21 7.15
N ASP A 60 -2.11 -8.51 7.11
CA ASP A 60 -2.30 -9.31 5.89
C ASP A 60 -3.77 -9.33 5.43
N VAL A 61 -3.98 -9.52 4.12
CA VAL A 61 -5.32 -9.74 3.54
C VAL A 61 -5.75 -11.15 3.85
N ASP A 62 -6.99 -11.32 4.31
CA ASP A 62 -7.55 -12.63 4.64
C ASP A 62 -7.56 -13.55 3.41
N PRO A 63 -6.93 -14.75 3.47
CA PRO A 63 -6.89 -15.71 2.38
C PRO A 63 -8.27 -16.15 1.87
N PHE A 64 -9.30 -16.13 2.69
CA PHE A 64 -10.67 -16.44 2.27
C PHE A 64 -11.16 -15.52 1.15
N HIS A 65 -10.66 -14.29 1.04
CA HIS A 65 -11.04 -13.37 -0.03
C HIS A 65 -10.57 -13.78 -1.42
N TYR A 66 -9.57 -14.67 -1.51
CA TYR A 66 -9.05 -15.20 -2.78
C TYR A 66 -9.08 -16.74 -2.84
N GLY A 67 -9.94 -17.37 -2.01
CA GLY A 67 -10.26 -18.79 -2.08
C GLY A 67 -9.20 -19.73 -1.51
N GLU A 68 -8.38 -19.25 -0.58
CA GLU A 68 -7.35 -20.05 0.09
C GLU A 68 -7.61 -20.13 1.61
N GLU A 69 -7.07 -21.18 2.23
CA GLU A 69 -7.03 -21.29 3.69
C GLU A 69 -5.75 -20.62 4.24
N PRO A 70 -5.80 -20.03 5.45
CA PRO A 70 -4.61 -19.45 6.08
C PRO A 70 -3.52 -20.48 6.30
N LEU A 71 -2.27 -20.17 5.91
CA LEU A 71 -1.12 -20.99 6.25
C LEU A 71 -0.94 -21.04 7.76
N GLN A 72 -0.73 -22.24 8.31
CA GLN A 72 -0.39 -22.38 9.72
C GLN A 72 0.97 -21.70 9.97
N ALA A 73 1.02 -20.78 10.94
CA ALA A 73 2.26 -20.09 11.29
C ALA A 73 3.24 -21.09 11.90
N ASP A 74 4.36 -21.34 11.22
CA ASP A 74 5.49 -22.04 11.81
C ASP A 74 6.05 -21.23 12.98
N ALA A 75 6.13 -21.84 14.15
CA ALA A 75 6.52 -21.20 15.42
C ALA A 75 8.01 -20.80 15.51
N ASP A 76 8.79 -20.94 14.43
CA ASP A 76 10.24 -20.73 14.44
C ASP A 76 10.64 -19.58 13.49
N ARG A 77 10.42 -18.32 13.92
CA ARG A 77 10.91 -17.15 13.17
C ARG A 77 12.15 -16.57 13.81
N GLY A 78 13.26 -16.77 13.09
CA GLY A 78 14.63 -16.51 13.41
C GLY A 78 15.00 -15.11 13.89
N ARG A 79 16.05 -15.11 14.67
CA ARG A 79 16.77 -14.06 15.38
C ARG A 79 17.16 -12.86 14.51
N THR A 80 16.78 -11.67 14.95
CA THR A 80 17.28 -10.38 14.41
C THR A 80 18.73 -10.14 14.85
N SER A 81 19.58 -9.69 13.91
CA SER A 81 20.98 -9.36 14.11
C SER A 81 21.20 -8.07 14.91
N ILE A 82 22.24 -8.08 15.77
CA ILE A 82 22.57 -7.06 16.78
C ILE A 82 23.19 -5.76 16.18
N LEU A 83 23.44 -5.69 14.86
CA LEU A 83 24.22 -4.62 14.25
C LEU A 83 23.47 -3.31 13.89
N ASP A 84 22.17 -3.24 14.15
CA ASP A 84 21.31 -2.08 13.80
C ASP A 84 21.14 -1.06 14.96
N TRP A 85 22.01 -1.06 15.96
CA TRP A 85 21.81 -0.34 17.25
C TRP A 85 21.98 1.17 17.22
N THR A 86 22.67 1.76 16.26
CA THR A 86 22.99 3.20 16.27
C THR A 86 22.03 4.10 15.48
N VAL A 87 21.29 3.55 14.53
CA VAL A 87 20.12 4.20 13.90
C VAL A 87 18.84 3.89 14.70
N GLY A 88 18.99 3.00 15.67
CA GLY A 88 17.95 2.31 16.42
C GLY A 88 17.12 3.16 17.37
N LEU A 89 17.55 4.33 17.85
CA LEU A 89 16.78 5.06 18.87
C LEU A 89 15.54 5.76 18.30
N LEU A 90 15.66 6.38 17.12
CA LEU A 90 14.49 6.96 16.43
C LEU A 90 13.60 5.87 15.80
N VAL A 91 14.23 4.81 15.28
CA VAL A 91 13.57 3.62 14.73
C VAL A 91 13.00 2.76 15.86
N SER A 92 13.63 2.71 17.07
CA SER A 92 13.11 1.97 18.22
C SER A 92 11.91 2.64 18.87
N ALA A 93 11.81 3.96 18.88
CA ALA A 93 10.59 4.66 19.28
C ALA A 93 9.44 4.37 18.27
N MET A 94 9.74 4.36 16.97
CA MET A 94 8.77 3.94 15.96
C MET A 94 8.50 2.42 16.04
N ARG A 95 9.52 1.56 16.23
CA ARG A 95 9.35 0.12 16.46
C ARG A 95 8.54 -0.21 17.71
N ALA A 96 8.70 0.53 18.82
CA ALA A 96 7.90 0.32 20.02
C ALA A 96 6.40 0.65 19.80
N VAL A 97 6.11 1.59 18.90
CA VAL A 97 4.74 1.89 18.44
C VAL A 97 4.23 0.77 17.52
N PHE A 98 5.09 0.16 16.69
CA PHE A 98 4.73 -0.93 15.78
C PHE A 98 4.78 -2.31 16.47
N ALA A 99 5.73 -2.58 17.37
CA ALA A 99 5.93 -3.90 17.99
C ALA A 99 4.93 -4.24 19.12
N ARG A 100 4.15 -3.29 19.61
CA ARG A 100 3.08 -3.58 20.58
C ARG A 100 1.87 -4.29 19.99
N HIS A 101 1.79 -4.38 18.66
CA HIS A 101 0.64 -4.99 17.96
C HIS A 101 0.92 -6.41 17.45
N ASP A 102 2.17 -6.90 17.50
CA ASP A 102 2.58 -8.17 16.89
C ASP A 102 2.45 -9.40 17.79
N ARG A 103 1.70 -9.38 18.88
CA ARG A 103 1.74 -10.49 19.86
C ARG A 103 0.48 -11.28 20.09
N GLU A 104 -0.64 -10.99 19.45
CA GLU A 104 -1.85 -11.82 19.63
C GLU A 104 -2.59 -12.08 18.31
N THR A 105 -2.58 -13.35 17.91
CA THR A 105 -3.60 -14.12 17.17
C THR A 105 -4.31 -13.47 15.99
N GLN A 106 -4.15 -14.13 14.83
CA GLN A 106 -4.84 -13.90 13.56
C GLN A 106 -4.78 -12.46 13.05
N ASN A 107 -3.81 -12.24 12.14
CA ASN A 107 -3.47 -10.94 11.55
C ASN A 107 -4.51 -10.38 10.56
N PHE A 108 -5.76 -10.87 10.56
CA PHE A 108 -6.81 -10.45 9.63
C PHE A 108 -7.79 -9.49 10.30
N ASP A 109 -8.31 -8.53 9.53
CA ASP A 109 -9.31 -7.56 9.97
C ASP A 109 -10.50 -7.60 8.99
N PRO A 110 -11.45 -8.56 9.17
CA PRO A 110 -12.55 -8.78 8.22
C PRO A 110 -13.47 -7.57 8.04
N GLU A 111 -13.70 -6.80 9.11
CA GLU A 111 -14.53 -5.60 9.03
C GLU A 111 -13.85 -4.49 8.19
N ARG A 112 -12.55 -4.35 8.34
CA ARG A 112 -11.75 -3.46 7.53
C ARG A 112 -11.70 -3.94 6.08
N ASP A 113 -11.51 -5.25 5.83
CA ASP A 113 -11.50 -5.83 4.49
C ASP A 113 -12.82 -5.53 3.77
N LYS A 114 -13.95 -5.74 4.45
CA LYS A 114 -15.30 -5.46 3.91
C LYS A 114 -15.49 -3.98 3.58
N LEU A 115 -15.11 -3.08 4.49
CA LEU A 115 -15.16 -1.64 4.24
C LEU A 115 -14.32 -1.27 3.02
N GLU A 116 -13.06 -1.69 3.00
CA GLU A 116 -12.12 -1.32 1.95
C GLU A 116 -12.51 -1.89 0.59
N GLN A 117 -13.00 -3.15 0.52
CA GLN A 117 -13.54 -3.70 -0.73
C GLN A 117 -14.75 -2.91 -1.23
N THR A 118 -15.64 -2.46 -0.32
CA THR A 118 -16.79 -1.61 -0.69
C THR A 118 -16.30 -0.28 -1.26
N LEU A 119 -15.32 0.36 -0.64
CA LEU A 119 -14.73 1.61 -1.12
C LEU A 119 -14.01 1.44 -2.46
N ILE A 120 -13.30 0.32 -2.67
CA ILE A 120 -12.64 0.00 -3.94
C ILE A 120 -13.69 -0.12 -5.05
N ARG A 121 -14.74 -0.93 -4.85
CA ARG A 121 -15.83 -1.10 -5.85
C ARG A 121 -16.51 0.23 -6.15
N HIS A 122 -16.81 1.02 -5.12
CA HIS A 122 -17.40 2.35 -5.28
C HIS A 122 -16.48 3.28 -6.10
N ALA A 123 -15.17 3.33 -5.77
CA ALA A 123 -14.22 4.14 -6.50
C ALA A 123 -14.13 3.74 -7.98
N LEU A 124 -14.11 2.44 -8.26
CA LEU A 124 -14.06 1.92 -9.63
C LEU A 124 -15.33 2.27 -10.41
N TYR A 125 -16.51 2.10 -9.81
CA TYR A 125 -17.80 2.40 -10.42
C TYR A 125 -17.96 3.91 -10.66
N ALA A 126 -17.66 4.73 -9.67
CA ALA A 126 -17.77 6.18 -9.74
C ALA A 126 -16.60 6.86 -10.48
N GLY A 127 -15.62 6.11 -10.98
CA GLY A 127 -14.44 6.66 -11.68
C GLY A 127 -13.50 7.47 -10.78
N LYS A 128 -13.57 7.32 -9.43
CA LYS A 128 -12.72 8.06 -8.51
C LYS A 128 -11.28 7.54 -8.53
N PRO A 129 -10.26 8.41 -8.42
CA PRO A 129 -8.87 7.98 -8.36
C PRO A 129 -8.61 7.15 -7.09
N LEU A 130 -7.84 6.07 -7.25
CA LEU A 130 -7.58 5.06 -6.24
C LEU A 130 -6.07 4.76 -6.15
N LEU A 131 -5.51 4.83 -4.95
CA LEU A 131 -4.14 4.44 -4.65
C LEU A 131 -4.13 3.37 -3.56
N GLY A 132 -3.60 2.19 -3.86
CA GLY A 132 -3.32 1.14 -2.87
C GLY A 132 -1.87 1.18 -2.39
N ILE A 133 -1.67 1.10 -1.08
CA ILE A 133 -0.34 1.06 -0.44
C ILE A 133 -0.18 -0.26 0.28
N CYS A 134 0.84 -1.06 -0.06
CA CYS A 134 1.18 -2.35 0.52
C CYS A 134 -0.03 -3.29 0.51
N ARG A 135 -0.63 -3.61 1.68
CA ARG A 135 -1.88 -4.36 1.78
C ARG A 135 -2.98 -3.78 0.87
N GLY A 136 -3.06 -2.46 0.74
CA GLY A 136 -4.06 -1.81 -0.12
C GLY A 136 -3.91 -2.16 -1.60
N ALA A 137 -2.69 -2.33 -2.11
CA ALA A 137 -2.44 -2.81 -3.48
C ALA A 137 -2.92 -4.26 -3.65
N GLN A 138 -2.65 -5.10 -2.65
CA GLN A 138 -3.10 -6.49 -2.62
C GLN A 138 -4.63 -6.59 -2.59
N LEU A 139 -5.29 -5.78 -1.75
CA LEU A 139 -6.75 -5.80 -1.64
C LEU A 139 -7.45 -5.25 -2.91
N ILE A 140 -6.87 -4.28 -3.61
CA ILE A 140 -7.33 -3.86 -4.94
C ILE A 140 -7.28 -5.05 -5.90
N ASN A 141 -6.17 -5.79 -5.92
CA ASN A 141 -6.00 -6.97 -6.76
C ASN A 141 -7.06 -8.03 -6.46
N VAL A 142 -7.23 -8.40 -5.19
CA VAL A 142 -8.20 -9.41 -4.73
C VAL A 142 -9.64 -8.98 -5.02
N THR A 143 -9.97 -7.69 -4.82
CA THR A 143 -11.32 -7.15 -5.11
C THR A 143 -11.68 -7.27 -6.59
N LEU A 144 -10.69 -7.29 -7.46
CA LEU A 144 -10.82 -7.49 -8.91
C LEU A 144 -10.64 -8.96 -9.34
N GLY A 145 -10.63 -9.91 -8.40
CA GLY A 145 -10.57 -11.35 -8.67
C GLY A 145 -9.17 -11.95 -8.77
N GLY A 146 -8.13 -11.18 -8.43
CA GLY A 146 -6.76 -11.68 -8.36
C GLY A 146 -6.47 -12.46 -7.08
N THR A 147 -5.30 -13.09 -7.02
CA THR A 147 -4.84 -13.92 -5.91
C THR A 147 -3.52 -13.42 -5.33
N LEU A 148 -3.14 -13.95 -4.16
CA LEU A 148 -1.91 -13.58 -3.45
C LEU A 148 -1.06 -14.81 -3.13
N TYR A 149 0.25 -14.61 -3.03
CA TYR A 149 1.13 -15.47 -2.27
C TYR A 149 1.03 -15.07 -0.79
N GLN A 150 0.73 -16.02 0.09
CA GLN A 150 0.68 -15.79 1.53
C GLN A 150 2.08 -15.59 2.13
N SER A 151 3.11 -16.18 1.51
CA SER A 151 4.53 -15.97 1.83
C SER A 151 5.34 -15.83 0.56
N ILE A 152 6.29 -14.88 0.58
CA ILE A 152 7.25 -14.65 -0.51
C ILE A 152 8.64 -15.18 -0.18
N GLU A 153 8.83 -15.92 0.90
CA GLU A 153 10.13 -16.44 1.32
C GLU A 153 10.79 -17.29 0.24
N HIS A 154 10.01 -18.09 -0.49
CA HIS A 154 10.51 -18.95 -1.58
C HIS A 154 11.07 -18.17 -2.81
N PHE A 155 10.80 -16.86 -2.92
CA PHE A 155 11.41 -16.01 -3.95
C PHE A 155 12.86 -15.60 -3.61
N TYR A 156 13.27 -15.79 -2.34
CA TYR A 156 14.60 -15.41 -1.87
C TYR A 156 15.41 -16.67 -1.60
N GLN A 157 16.48 -16.87 -2.39
CA GLN A 157 17.41 -17.99 -2.25
C GLN A 157 18.51 -17.70 -1.22
N GLU A 158 19.31 -18.70 -0.87
CA GLU A 158 20.52 -18.52 -0.03
C GLU A 158 21.38 -17.38 -0.60
N GLY A 159 21.64 -16.37 0.24
CA GLY A 159 22.40 -15.16 -0.14
C GLY A 159 21.55 -13.96 -0.56
N THR A 160 20.25 -14.13 -0.82
CA THR A 160 19.31 -13.02 -1.00
C THR A 160 18.39 -12.94 0.23
N SER A 161 18.13 -11.75 0.73
CA SER A 161 17.24 -11.56 1.87
C SER A 161 16.09 -10.63 1.51
N ASN A 162 14.94 -10.84 2.16
CA ASN A 162 13.85 -9.88 2.16
C ASN A 162 14.03 -8.91 3.36
N PRO A 163 14.91 -7.92 3.30
CA PRO A 163 15.15 -7.05 4.43
C PRO A 163 13.90 -6.22 4.68
N ARG A 164 13.17 -6.50 5.74
CA ARG A 164 12.10 -5.63 6.21
C ARG A 164 12.70 -4.32 6.66
N SER A 165 12.52 -3.28 5.89
CA SER A 165 13.11 -1.97 6.12
C SER A 165 12.20 -0.85 5.66
N ILE A 166 12.08 0.18 6.49
CA ILE A 166 11.47 1.47 6.09
C ILE A 166 12.40 2.28 5.16
N LEU A 167 13.70 1.94 5.13
CA LEU A 167 14.65 2.54 4.19
C LEU A 167 14.53 1.89 2.81
N PRO A 168 14.80 2.62 1.72
CA PRO A 168 14.67 2.13 0.35
C PRO A 168 15.85 1.21 -0.01
N ARG A 169 15.80 -0.04 0.43
CA ARG A 169 16.85 -1.05 0.23
C ARG A 169 16.61 -1.96 -0.97
N LYS A 170 15.36 -2.04 -1.46
CA LYS A 170 14.99 -2.85 -2.63
C LYS A 170 15.04 -2.03 -3.92
N THR A 171 15.40 -2.68 -5.01
CA THR A 171 15.31 -2.13 -6.37
C THR A 171 14.18 -2.85 -7.12
N VAL A 172 13.34 -2.08 -7.78
CA VAL A 172 12.26 -2.58 -8.63
C VAL A 172 12.42 -2.06 -10.04
N ALA A 173 12.21 -2.91 -11.05
CA ALA A 173 12.12 -2.52 -12.44
C ALA A 173 10.70 -2.01 -12.74
N LEU A 174 10.60 -0.86 -13.41
CA LEU A 174 9.34 -0.21 -13.77
C LEU A 174 8.99 -0.55 -15.22
N ALA A 175 7.79 -1.08 -15.44
CA ALA A 175 7.36 -1.54 -16.75
C ALA A 175 7.37 -0.39 -17.79
N PRO A 176 7.91 -0.62 -19.00
CA PRO A 176 7.87 0.34 -20.08
C PRO A 176 6.43 0.77 -20.39
N GLY A 177 6.21 2.08 -20.58
CA GLY A 177 4.89 2.62 -20.89
C GLY A 177 3.92 2.68 -19.69
N SER A 178 4.31 2.20 -18.50
CA SER A 178 3.45 2.29 -17.32
C SER A 178 3.35 3.73 -16.82
N ARG A 179 2.19 4.03 -16.26
CA ARG A 179 1.94 5.30 -15.54
C ARG A 179 2.91 5.46 -14.37
N LEU A 180 3.15 4.35 -13.65
CA LEU A 180 4.10 4.33 -12.53
C LEU A 180 5.51 4.74 -12.96
N ARG A 181 6.01 4.23 -14.10
CA ARG A 181 7.32 4.63 -14.66
C ARG A 181 7.36 6.12 -14.99
N THR A 182 6.31 6.64 -15.59
CA THR A 182 6.19 8.07 -15.91
C THR A 182 6.23 8.92 -14.63
N LEU A 183 5.50 8.54 -13.59
CA LEU A 183 5.46 9.24 -12.31
C LEU A 183 6.81 9.23 -11.58
N LEU A 184 7.45 8.08 -11.53
CA LEU A 184 8.75 7.94 -10.84
C LEU A 184 9.90 8.50 -11.67
N GLY A 185 9.74 8.59 -13.00
CA GLY A 185 10.71 9.23 -13.92
C GLY A 185 11.98 8.44 -14.11
N SER A 186 11.95 7.11 -13.98
CA SER A 186 13.11 6.22 -14.08
C SER A 186 12.68 4.84 -14.59
N GLU A 187 13.64 4.03 -15.03
CA GLU A 187 13.43 2.61 -15.34
C GLU A 187 13.45 1.73 -14.09
N HIS A 188 14.14 2.16 -13.06
CA HIS A 188 14.25 1.47 -11.78
C HIS A 188 13.97 2.44 -10.65
N ALA A 189 13.40 1.94 -9.57
CA ALA A 189 13.19 2.72 -8.35
C ALA A 189 13.71 1.97 -7.13
N ARG A 190 14.28 2.72 -6.17
CA ARG A 190 14.59 2.17 -4.86
C ARG A 190 13.39 2.37 -3.94
N VAL A 191 12.96 1.27 -3.30
CA VAL A 191 11.76 1.22 -2.48
C VAL A 191 12.04 0.53 -1.14
N ASN A 192 11.21 0.82 -0.14
CA ASN A 192 11.21 0.10 1.12
C ASN A 192 10.37 -1.19 1.00
N ALA A 193 10.47 -2.09 1.98
CA ALA A 193 9.70 -3.33 1.99
C ALA A 193 9.38 -3.74 3.43
N LEU A 194 8.08 -3.96 3.71
CA LEU A 194 7.57 -4.34 5.02
C LEU A 194 6.55 -5.51 4.93
N HIS A 195 6.47 -6.21 3.79
CA HIS A 195 5.44 -7.19 3.47
C HIS A 195 5.98 -8.62 3.42
N GLU A 196 5.11 -9.59 3.73
CA GLU A 196 5.32 -11.04 3.55
C GLU A 196 4.43 -11.61 2.46
N GLN A 197 3.23 -11.05 2.27
CA GLN A 197 2.34 -11.38 1.15
C GLN A 197 2.74 -10.60 -0.11
N SER A 198 2.41 -11.16 -1.28
CA SER A 198 2.53 -10.48 -2.58
C SER A 198 1.46 -10.94 -3.55
N ILE A 199 1.20 -10.13 -4.56
CA ILE A 199 0.28 -10.47 -5.66
C ILE A 199 0.85 -11.67 -6.45
N ARG A 200 -0.01 -12.69 -6.68
CA ARG A 200 0.26 -13.87 -7.51
C ARG A 200 -0.37 -13.69 -8.89
N ASP A 201 -1.67 -13.80 -8.97
CA ASP A 201 -2.42 -13.62 -10.20
C ASP A 201 -3.11 -12.25 -10.19
N LEU A 202 -3.08 -11.58 -11.33
CA LEU A 202 -3.69 -10.26 -11.45
C LEU A 202 -5.22 -10.34 -11.53
N GLY A 203 -5.89 -9.41 -10.87
CA GLY A 203 -7.31 -9.17 -11.03
C GLY A 203 -7.64 -8.49 -12.38
N ASP A 204 -8.92 -8.47 -12.70
CA ASP A 204 -9.47 -8.01 -13.97
C ASP A 204 -9.06 -6.57 -14.31
N GLY A 205 -8.46 -6.41 -15.48
CA GLY A 205 -8.04 -5.12 -16.04
C GLY A 205 -6.79 -4.52 -15.39
N LEU A 206 -6.13 -5.24 -14.48
CA LEU A 206 -4.85 -4.84 -13.92
C LEU A 206 -3.68 -5.32 -14.77
N VAL A 207 -2.61 -4.53 -14.74
CA VAL A 207 -1.32 -4.88 -15.34
C VAL A 207 -0.20 -4.64 -14.33
N VAL A 208 0.91 -5.39 -14.47
CA VAL A 208 2.10 -5.17 -13.65
C VAL A 208 2.78 -3.89 -14.09
N SER A 209 3.02 -2.97 -13.16
CA SER A 209 3.74 -1.72 -13.37
C SER A 209 5.12 -1.67 -12.72
N ALA A 210 5.39 -2.58 -11.75
CA ALA A 210 6.71 -2.75 -11.14
C ALA A 210 6.94 -4.19 -10.68
N ARG A 211 8.19 -4.68 -10.77
CA ARG A 211 8.59 -6.02 -10.36
C ARG A 211 10.03 -6.03 -9.82
N GLU A 212 10.29 -6.87 -8.82
CA GLU A 212 11.65 -7.22 -8.41
C GLU A 212 12.30 -8.17 -9.43
N GLU A 213 13.61 -8.26 -9.45
CA GLU A 213 14.37 -9.17 -10.32
C GLU A 213 14.00 -10.64 -10.08
N ASN A 214 13.72 -11.01 -8.83
CA ASN A 214 13.28 -12.35 -8.44
C ASN A 214 11.81 -12.67 -8.82
N GLY A 215 11.10 -11.74 -9.45
CA GLY A 215 9.75 -11.94 -9.95
C GLY A 215 8.62 -11.42 -9.07
N VAL A 216 8.88 -10.98 -7.84
CA VAL A 216 7.84 -10.46 -6.95
C VAL A 216 7.21 -9.19 -7.54
N ILE A 217 5.88 -9.18 -7.67
CA ILE A 217 5.12 -8.01 -8.14
C ILE A 217 5.14 -6.94 -7.06
N GLN A 218 5.63 -5.74 -7.43
CA GLN A 218 5.78 -4.60 -6.55
C GLN A 218 4.88 -3.42 -6.96
N GLY A 219 4.29 -3.45 -8.13
CA GLY A 219 3.36 -2.42 -8.57
C GLY A 219 2.36 -2.94 -9.57
N ILE A 220 1.13 -2.46 -9.45
CA ILE A 220 0.03 -2.74 -10.36
C ILE A 220 -0.66 -1.43 -10.75
N GLU A 221 -1.24 -1.40 -11.94
CA GLU A 221 -2.10 -0.29 -12.37
C GLU A 221 -3.22 -0.81 -13.28
N ARG A 222 -4.33 -0.09 -13.32
CA ARG A 222 -5.40 -0.33 -14.28
C ARG A 222 -5.17 0.52 -15.52
N GLN A 223 -5.29 -0.09 -16.68
CA GLN A 223 -5.26 0.64 -17.95
C GLN A 223 -6.52 1.47 -18.13
N GLY A 224 -6.39 2.59 -18.86
CA GLY A 224 -7.50 3.49 -19.12
C GLY A 224 -7.33 4.88 -18.50
N SER A 225 -8.37 5.71 -18.53
CA SER A 225 -8.33 7.11 -18.07
C SER A 225 -8.36 7.25 -16.55
N GLN A 226 -9.06 6.35 -15.86
CA GLN A 226 -9.14 6.37 -14.40
C GLN A 226 -7.78 6.07 -13.77
N LEU A 227 -7.38 6.84 -12.77
CA LEU A 227 -6.20 6.53 -11.96
C LEU A 227 -6.55 5.43 -10.97
N VAL A 228 -6.06 4.22 -11.22
CA VAL A 228 -6.01 3.11 -10.25
C VAL A 228 -4.59 2.61 -10.21
N LEU A 229 -3.93 2.78 -9.08
CA LEU A 229 -2.54 2.45 -8.87
C LEU A 229 -2.36 1.71 -7.55
N GLY A 230 -1.60 0.63 -7.56
CA GLY A 230 -1.19 -0.09 -6.36
C GLY A 230 0.33 -0.21 -6.29
N VAL A 231 0.92 0.09 -5.14
CA VAL A 231 2.34 -0.11 -4.86
C VAL A 231 2.50 -0.96 -3.61
N GLN A 232 3.38 -1.95 -3.68
CA GLN A 232 3.61 -2.90 -2.58
C GLN A 232 4.46 -2.29 -1.46
N TRP A 233 5.24 -1.25 -1.77
CA TRP A 233 6.03 -0.50 -0.80
C TRP A 233 5.22 0.62 -0.15
N HIS A 234 5.87 1.37 0.76
CA HIS A 234 5.28 2.46 1.54
C HIS A 234 5.86 3.82 1.12
N PRO A 235 5.30 4.49 0.10
CA PRO A 235 5.79 5.80 -0.36
C PRO A 235 5.60 6.90 0.70
N GLU A 236 4.64 6.74 1.62
CA GLU A 236 4.39 7.67 2.73
C GLU A 236 5.57 7.77 3.70
N TYR A 237 6.37 6.70 3.84
CA TYR A 237 7.59 6.71 4.66
C TYR A 237 8.84 7.23 3.93
N LEU A 238 8.68 7.68 2.70
CA LEU A 238 9.75 8.20 1.86
C LEU A 238 9.52 9.69 1.47
N PRO A 239 9.17 10.59 2.43
CA PRO A 239 8.79 11.97 2.13
C PRO A 239 9.95 12.81 1.57
N GLN A 240 11.19 12.41 1.78
CA GLN A 240 12.41 13.03 1.26
C GLN A 240 12.66 12.72 -0.22
N TYR A 241 12.02 11.68 -0.77
CA TYR A 241 12.19 11.28 -2.17
C TYR A 241 11.07 11.86 -3.04
N ARG A 242 11.37 12.90 -3.81
CA ARG A 242 10.40 13.58 -4.68
C ARG A 242 9.62 12.64 -5.62
N PRO A 243 10.24 11.61 -6.26
CA PRO A 243 9.49 10.67 -7.09
C PRO A 243 8.37 9.96 -6.33
N GLN A 244 8.60 9.58 -5.07
CA GLN A 244 7.58 8.92 -4.26
C GLN A 244 6.39 9.86 -3.93
N GLN A 245 6.65 11.15 -3.77
CA GLN A 245 5.60 12.14 -3.52
C GLN A 245 4.73 12.41 -4.75
N ARG A 246 5.22 12.13 -5.97
CA ARG A 246 4.44 12.27 -7.21
C ARG A 246 3.23 11.33 -7.27
N LEU A 247 3.26 10.20 -6.54
CA LEU A 247 2.11 9.29 -6.43
C LEU A 247 0.92 10.01 -5.78
N PHE A 248 1.16 10.71 -4.68
CA PHE A 248 0.13 11.50 -3.97
C PHE A 248 -0.27 12.75 -4.77
N GLN A 249 0.68 13.39 -5.45
CA GLN A 249 0.39 14.53 -6.34
C GLN A 249 -0.52 14.12 -7.48
N GLN A 250 -0.28 12.96 -8.11
CA GLN A 250 -1.12 12.44 -9.18
C GLN A 250 -2.50 12.05 -8.69
N LEU A 251 -2.61 11.44 -7.49
CA LEU A 251 -3.90 11.14 -6.88
C LEU A 251 -4.74 12.42 -6.67
N VAL A 252 -4.13 13.43 -6.04
CA VAL A 252 -4.80 14.71 -5.77
C VAL A 252 -5.13 15.45 -7.07
N HIS A 253 -4.24 15.41 -8.08
CA HIS A 253 -4.49 16.01 -9.39
C HIS A 253 -5.69 15.34 -10.09
N ALA A 254 -5.71 14.02 -10.11
CA ALA A 254 -6.82 13.26 -10.70
C ALA A 254 -8.15 13.48 -9.96
N ALA A 255 -8.11 13.70 -8.64
CA ALA A 255 -9.29 14.03 -7.84
C ALA A 255 -9.82 15.45 -8.12
N LYS A 256 -8.96 16.40 -8.48
CA LYS A 256 -9.36 17.78 -8.86
C LYS A 256 -9.97 17.87 -10.26
N ALA A 257 -9.57 16.99 -11.16
CA ALA A 257 -9.97 17.03 -12.57
C ALA A 257 -11.37 16.47 -12.82
N ARG A 258 -12.06 16.04 -11.79
CA ARG A 258 -13.45 15.55 -11.82
C ARG A 258 -14.39 16.66 -11.44
#